data_5a7becc98956ea2f99142312861af618
#
_entry.id   5a7becc98956ea2f99142312861af618
#
_cell.length_a   1.000
_cell.length_b   1.000
_cell.length_c   1.000
_cell.angle_alpha   90.00
_cell.angle_beta   90.00
_cell.angle_gamma   90.00
#
_symmetry.space_group_name_H-M   'P 1'
#
loop_
_entity.id
_entity.type
_entity.pdbx_description
1 polymer ?
#
loop_
_entity_poly.entity_id
_entity_poly.type
_entity_poly.pdbx_seq_one_letter_code
_entity_poly.pdbx_strand_id
1 'polypeptide(L)'
;MDRIDSYRLFVRVVETGSFSRAARDLQVTQPTVTRQVAALEERLGVRLFNRNTRRLSLTDDGRLCYARAQQLLETFDETETVARSARAELRGRIRLATSIAFGRRVVTPLLLQFMQQHPQLQIDLGCEDAYVDLVAKGVDLSLRLGRLRDSSLAARRLGFNPWVLVGAPGYLKRAGTPRRPEELARHNVLVYSTVFPEDTFTFEHARQGRISVRVQGSLRSNNLSALLAAVREGFGIAALPGYVAANTLARREIVTLLPGFALPGQDIHAVYPSRRLVSARVNALADFLAREFAAPDWYQRIPRLAAS
;
A
#
# COMPACT_ATOMS: atom_id res chain seq x y z
N MET A 1 29.03 -22.18 -16.33
CA MET A 1 28.54 -21.21 -15.34
C MET A 1 28.38 -19.87 -16.05
N ASP A 2 27.20 -19.30 -15.99
CA ASP A 2 26.82 -18.08 -16.72
C ASP A 2 27.53 -16.84 -16.13
N ARG A 3 27.55 -15.75 -16.90
CA ARG A 3 28.11 -14.46 -16.45
C ARG A 3 27.41 -13.94 -15.19
N ILE A 4 26.11 -14.15 -15.09
CA ILE A 4 25.29 -13.75 -13.93
C ILE A 4 25.71 -14.53 -12.69
N ASP A 5 26.00 -15.83 -12.81
CA ASP A 5 26.47 -16.63 -11.67
C ASP A 5 27.78 -16.10 -11.06
N SER A 6 28.68 -15.56 -11.90
CA SER A 6 29.92 -14.95 -11.39
C SER A 6 29.64 -13.72 -10.52
N TYR A 7 28.65 -12.89 -10.87
CA TYR A 7 28.21 -11.76 -10.04
C TYR A 7 27.49 -12.23 -8.78
N ARG A 8 26.65 -13.26 -8.84
CA ARG A 8 26.01 -13.87 -7.64
C ARG A 8 27.04 -14.38 -6.65
N LEU A 9 28.05 -15.10 -7.13
CA LEU A 9 29.16 -15.58 -6.29
C LEU A 9 29.92 -14.42 -5.65
N PHE A 10 30.26 -13.39 -6.42
CA PHE A 10 30.96 -12.21 -5.92
C PHE A 10 30.14 -11.50 -4.82
N VAL A 11 28.87 -11.21 -5.07
CA VAL A 11 27.95 -10.56 -4.09
C VAL A 11 27.87 -11.41 -2.83
N ARG A 12 27.73 -12.73 -2.94
CA ARG A 12 27.63 -13.62 -1.78
C ARG A 12 28.93 -13.70 -0.96
N VAL A 13 30.09 -13.64 -1.62
CA VAL A 13 31.40 -13.54 -0.92
C VAL A 13 31.51 -12.25 -0.13
N VAL A 14 31.03 -11.13 -0.67
CA VAL A 14 31.02 -9.83 0.05
C VAL A 14 30.11 -9.90 1.27
N GLU A 15 28.89 -10.39 1.11
CA GLU A 15 27.88 -10.47 2.19
C GLU A 15 28.32 -11.37 3.34
N THR A 16 28.91 -12.50 3.02
CA THR A 16 29.35 -13.48 4.02
C THR A 16 30.73 -13.20 4.61
N GLY A 17 31.51 -12.31 3.96
CA GLY A 17 32.89 -12.04 4.29
C GLY A 17 33.83 -13.25 4.13
N SER A 18 33.40 -14.33 3.39
CA SER A 18 34.12 -15.58 3.33
C SER A 18 33.80 -16.38 2.07
N PHE A 19 34.83 -16.76 1.30
CA PHE A 19 34.71 -17.65 0.15
C PHE A 19 34.12 -19.01 0.52
N SER A 20 34.48 -19.56 1.68
CA SER A 20 33.99 -20.87 2.15
C SER A 20 32.53 -20.83 2.58
N ARG A 21 32.07 -19.71 3.19
CA ARG A 21 30.65 -19.52 3.54
C ARG A 21 29.81 -19.34 2.28
N ALA A 22 30.25 -18.48 1.36
CA ALA A 22 29.58 -18.28 0.09
C ALA A 22 29.45 -19.58 -0.71
N ALA A 23 30.50 -20.43 -0.71
CA ALA A 23 30.47 -21.72 -1.36
C ALA A 23 29.40 -22.66 -0.77
N ARG A 24 29.28 -22.73 0.55
CA ARG A 24 28.23 -23.52 1.23
C ARG A 24 26.84 -23.02 0.93
N ASP A 25 26.64 -21.71 1.00
CA ASP A 25 25.33 -21.09 0.80
C ASP A 25 24.81 -21.29 -0.65
N LEU A 26 25.73 -21.33 -1.62
CA LEU A 26 25.40 -21.52 -3.04
C LEU A 26 25.58 -22.96 -3.53
N GLN A 27 25.84 -23.90 -2.60
CA GLN A 27 25.99 -25.34 -2.88
C GLN A 27 27.06 -25.66 -3.95
N VAL A 28 28.16 -24.90 -3.92
CA VAL A 28 29.33 -25.12 -4.81
C VAL A 28 30.60 -25.32 -3.99
N THR A 29 31.70 -25.72 -4.64
CA THR A 29 32.98 -25.85 -3.94
C THR A 29 33.71 -24.53 -3.80
N GLN A 30 34.48 -24.33 -2.73
CA GLN A 30 35.27 -23.10 -2.53
C GLN A 30 36.25 -22.82 -3.69
N PRO A 31 36.98 -23.83 -4.29
CA PRO A 31 37.78 -23.59 -5.49
C PRO A 31 36.97 -23.03 -6.66
N THR A 32 35.71 -23.46 -6.83
CA THR A 32 34.80 -22.92 -7.86
C THR A 32 34.53 -21.46 -7.63
N VAL A 33 34.18 -21.03 -6.39
CA VAL A 33 33.97 -19.64 -6.05
C VAL A 33 35.21 -18.79 -6.32
N THR A 34 36.38 -19.27 -5.87
CA THR A 34 37.66 -18.55 -6.05
C THR A 34 37.98 -18.36 -7.54
N ARG A 35 37.83 -19.43 -8.35
CA ARG A 35 38.08 -19.37 -9.80
C ARG A 35 37.11 -18.42 -10.51
N GLN A 36 35.81 -18.44 -10.15
CA GLN A 36 34.79 -17.57 -10.78
C GLN A 36 34.97 -16.11 -10.43
N VAL A 37 35.32 -15.79 -9.20
CA VAL A 37 35.65 -14.43 -8.78
C VAL A 37 36.94 -13.94 -9.49
N ALA A 38 37.96 -14.78 -9.60
CA ALA A 38 39.20 -14.43 -10.32
C ALA A 38 38.91 -14.18 -11.83
N ALA A 39 38.07 -15.01 -12.46
CA ALA A 39 37.65 -14.81 -13.85
C ALA A 39 36.80 -13.54 -14.03
N LEU A 40 36.02 -13.14 -13.01
CA LEU A 40 35.32 -11.87 -13.00
C LEU A 40 36.28 -10.68 -12.93
N GLU A 41 37.29 -10.74 -12.03
CA GLU A 41 38.34 -9.71 -11.90
C GLU A 41 39.12 -9.56 -13.21
N GLU A 42 39.54 -10.67 -13.82
CA GLU A 42 40.25 -10.69 -15.10
C GLU A 42 39.42 -10.04 -16.22
N ARG A 43 38.13 -10.42 -16.32
CA ARG A 43 37.21 -9.87 -17.35
C ARG A 43 36.96 -8.37 -17.19
N LEU A 44 36.91 -7.89 -15.93
CA LEU A 44 36.71 -6.47 -15.63
C LEU A 44 38.01 -5.68 -15.70
N GLY A 45 39.16 -6.34 -15.70
CA GLY A 45 40.49 -5.70 -15.69
C GLY A 45 40.83 -5.01 -14.37
N VAL A 46 40.10 -5.32 -13.30
CA VAL A 46 40.27 -4.71 -11.97
C VAL A 46 40.23 -5.76 -10.86
N ARG A 47 40.91 -5.48 -9.75
CA ARG A 47 40.79 -6.29 -8.53
C ARG A 47 39.60 -5.85 -7.72
N LEU A 48 38.76 -6.80 -7.30
CA LEU A 48 37.57 -6.55 -6.49
C LEU A 48 37.87 -6.75 -4.98
N PHE A 49 38.84 -7.62 -4.65
CA PHE A 49 39.25 -7.91 -3.27
C PHE A 49 40.72 -7.58 -3.02
N ASN A 50 40.97 -7.03 -1.83
CA ASN A 50 42.31 -6.95 -1.29
C ASN A 50 42.72 -8.31 -0.72
N ARG A 51 43.77 -8.91 -1.27
CA ARG A 51 44.30 -10.23 -0.84
C ARG A 51 45.29 -10.07 0.29
N ASN A 52 44.93 -9.43 1.43
CA ASN A 52 45.79 -9.47 2.60
C ASN A 52 45.35 -10.63 3.52
N THR A 53 46.31 -11.39 4.01
CA THR A 53 46.14 -12.71 4.65
C THR A 53 45.35 -12.71 5.96
N ARG A 54 44.88 -11.59 6.47
CA ARG A 54 44.17 -11.51 7.77
C ARG A 54 42.70 -11.10 7.70
N ARG A 55 42.25 -10.44 6.62
CA ARG A 55 40.79 -10.11 6.42
C ARG A 55 40.50 -9.90 4.95
N LEU A 56 39.36 -10.42 4.53
CA LEU A 56 38.80 -10.17 3.21
C LEU A 56 38.18 -8.75 3.22
N SER A 57 38.64 -7.87 2.33
CA SER A 57 38.09 -6.52 2.16
C SER A 57 37.97 -6.19 0.68
N LEU A 58 36.99 -5.34 0.36
CA LEU A 58 36.82 -4.82 -1.00
C LEU A 58 37.83 -3.73 -1.33
N THR A 59 38.24 -3.68 -2.59
CA THR A 59 38.89 -2.49 -3.18
C THR A 59 37.85 -1.39 -3.43
N ASP A 60 38.25 -0.19 -3.87
CA ASP A 60 37.32 0.86 -4.28
C ASP A 60 36.51 0.42 -5.48
N ASP A 61 37.13 -0.21 -6.50
CA ASP A 61 36.45 -0.82 -7.64
C ASP A 61 35.51 -1.95 -7.20
N GLY A 62 35.92 -2.73 -6.19
CA GLY A 62 35.09 -3.78 -5.60
C GLY A 62 33.83 -3.23 -4.94
N ARG A 63 33.88 -2.08 -4.25
CA ARG A 63 32.70 -1.42 -3.66
C ARG A 63 31.73 -0.94 -4.73
N LEU A 64 32.26 -0.29 -5.76
CA LEU A 64 31.46 0.18 -6.89
C LEU A 64 30.82 -0.98 -7.66
N CYS A 65 31.61 -2.01 -7.94
CA CYS A 65 31.14 -3.23 -8.60
C CYS A 65 30.05 -3.95 -7.77
N TYR A 66 30.22 -4.03 -6.44
CA TYR A 66 29.24 -4.66 -5.55
C TYR A 66 27.86 -3.96 -5.63
N ALA A 67 27.81 -2.63 -5.53
CA ALA A 67 26.56 -1.88 -5.64
C ALA A 67 25.88 -2.08 -6.99
N ARG A 68 26.65 -2.11 -8.10
CA ARG A 68 26.12 -2.34 -9.44
C ARG A 68 25.70 -3.79 -9.69
N ALA A 69 26.45 -4.76 -9.15
CA ALA A 69 26.11 -6.16 -9.24
C ALA A 69 24.80 -6.49 -8.50
N GLN A 70 24.57 -5.87 -7.35
CA GLN A 70 23.28 -6.01 -6.66
C GLN A 70 22.11 -5.52 -7.52
N GLN A 71 22.20 -4.33 -8.10
CA GLN A 71 21.17 -3.78 -8.99
C GLN A 71 20.95 -4.67 -10.23
N LEU A 72 22.01 -5.19 -10.83
CA LEU A 72 21.93 -6.09 -11.98
C LEU A 72 21.18 -7.39 -11.62
N LEU A 73 21.54 -8.01 -10.49
CA LEU A 73 20.90 -9.23 -10.03
C LEU A 73 19.43 -9.04 -9.67
N GLU A 74 19.10 -7.91 -9.04
CA GLU A 74 17.70 -7.52 -8.77
C GLU A 74 16.90 -7.42 -10.07
N THR A 75 17.41 -6.69 -11.08
CA THR A 75 16.76 -6.55 -12.39
C THR A 75 16.64 -7.87 -13.13
N PHE A 76 17.66 -8.73 -13.05
CA PHE A 76 17.65 -10.07 -13.66
C PHE A 76 16.57 -10.96 -13.02
N ASP A 77 16.52 -11.02 -11.69
CA ASP A 77 15.54 -11.81 -10.94
C ASP A 77 14.11 -11.28 -11.16
N GLU A 78 13.93 -9.96 -11.27
CA GLU A 78 12.65 -9.34 -11.68
C GLU A 78 12.23 -9.78 -13.07
N THR A 79 13.16 -9.76 -14.05
CA THR A 79 12.90 -10.17 -15.43
C THR A 79 12.52 -11.65 -15.53
N GLU A 80 13.24 -12.54 -14.83
CA GLU A 80 12.86 -13.95 -14.74
C GLU A 80 11.51 -14.15 -14.07
N THR A 81 11.21 -13.36 -13.02
CA THR A 81 9.94 -13.40 -12.29
C THR A 81 8.80 -12.97 -13.20
N VAL A 82 8.95 -11.90 -13.97
CA VAL A 82 7.97 -11.44 -14.95
C VAL A 82 7.75 -12.49 -16.03
N ALA A 83 8.81 -13.08 -16.57
CA ALA A 83 8.72 -14.13 -17.59
C ALA A 83 8.05 -15.41 -17.06
N ARG A 84 8.28 -15.75 -15.80
CA ARG A 84 7.65 -16.91 -15.12
C ARG A 84 6.22 -16.62 -14.71
N SER A 85 5.89 -15.41 -14.25
CA SER A 85 4.54 -15.04 -13.83
C SER A 85 3.56 -14.96 -15.00
N ALA A 86 4.01 -14.68 -16.21
CA ALA A 86 3.19 -14.75 -17.42
C ALA A 86 2.73 -16.18 -17.79
N ARG A 87 3.31 -17.24 -17.17
CA ARG A 87 3.00 -18.64 -17.45
C ARG A 87 2.77 -19.55 -16.23
N ALA A 88 3.04 -19.07 -15.01
CA ALA A 88 2.91 -19.89 -13.81
C ALA A 88 1.64 -19.53 -13.04
N GLU A 89 0.85 -20.52 -12.66
CA GLU A 89 -0.24 -20.34 -11.70
C GLU A 89 0.32 -19.75 -10.39
N LEU A 90 -0.21 -18.61 -10.00
CA LEU A 90 0.15 -18.00 -8.71
C LEU A 90 -0.33 -18.90 -7.58
N ARG A 91 0.58 -19.28 -6.69
CA ARG A 91 0.28 -20.20 -5.57
C ARG A 91 0.95 -19.76 -4.27
N GLY A 92 0.41 -20.27 -3.17
CA GLY A 92 0.92 -19.99 -1.82
C GLY A 92 0.10 -18.94 -1.09
N ARG A 93 0.62 -18.44 0.03
CA ARG A 93 -0.10 -17.53 0.94
C ARG A 93 0.38 -16.09 0.80
N ILE A 94 -0.56 -15.14 0.83
CA ILE A 94 -0.32 -13.70 0.94
C ILE A 94 -0.92 -13.24 2.27
N ARG A 95 -0.11 -12.60 3.13
CA ARG A 95 -0.57 -11.94 4.36
C ARG A 95 -0.78 -10.46 4.07
N LEU A 96 -2.04 -10.04 4.08
CA LEU A 96 -2.46 -8.67 3.77
C LEU A 96 -3.00 -7.99 5.02
N ALA A 97 -2.61 -6.72 5.25
CA ALA A 97 -3.17 -5.90 6.31
C ALA A 97 -3.83 -4.63 5.74
N THR A 98 -4.93 -4.19 6.36
CA THR A 98 -5.62 -2.95 5.99
C THR A 98 -6.50 -2.44 7.13
N SER A 99 -7.12 -1.25 6.99
CA SER A 99 -8.11 -0.76 7.95
C SER A 99 -9.44 -1.52 7.86
N ILE A 100 -10.18 -1.57 8.96
CA ILE A 100 -11.42 -2.36 9.09
C ILE A 100 -12.44 -2.00 8.01
N ALA A 101 -12.78 -0.72 7.88
CA ALA A 101 -13.82 -0.29 6.93
C ALA A 101 -13.42 -0.51 5.48
N PHE A 102 -12.15 -0.24 5.13
CA PHE A 102 -11.63 -0.44 3.78
C PHE A 102 -11.49 -1.93 3.45
N GLY A 103 -10.98 -2.72 4.38
CA GLY A 103 -10.89 -4.17 4.26
C GLY A 103 -12.22 -4.82 3.94
N ARG A 104 -13.24 -4.54 4.77
CA ARG A 104 -14.58 -5.12 4.59
C ARG A 104 -15.29 -4.66 3.31
N ARG A 105 -15.25 -3.36 3.01
CA ARG A 105 -16.10 -2.79 1.95
C ARG A 105 -15.46 -2.82 0.57
N VAL A 106 -14.14 -2.80 0.50
CA VAL A 106 -13.39 -2.65 -0.75
C VAL A 106 -12.47 -3.83 -0.99
N VAL A 107 -11.58 -4.11 -0.03
CA VAL A 107 -10.51 -5.08 -0.25
C VAL A 107 -11.08 -6.49 -0.36
N THR A 108 -11.96 -6.92 0.54
CA THR A 108 -12.53 -8.27 0.51
C THR A 108 -13.23 -8.60 -0.82
N PRO A 109 -14.15 -7.77 -1.36
CA PRO A 109 -14.74 -8.04 -2.68
C PRO A 109 -13.72 -8.22 -3.79
N LEU A 110 -12.69 -7.35 -3.83
CA LEU A 110 -11.62 -7.41 -4.83
C LEU A 110 -10.73 -8.65 -4.64
N LEU A 111 -10.44 -9.03 -3.40
CA LEU A 111 -9.70 -10.26 -3.12
C LEU A 111 -10.45 -11.50 -3.60
N LEU A 112 -11.77 -11.57 -3.42
CA LEU A 112 -12.57 -12.68 -3.91
C LEU A 112 -12.51 -12.79 -5.43
N GLN A 113 -12.55 -11.67 -6.17
CA GLN A 113 -12.35 -11.68 -7.62
C GLN A 113 -10.95 -12.15 -8.01
N PHE A 114 -9.91 -11.67 -7.32
CA PHE A 114 -8.54 -12.07 -7.57
C PHE A 114 -8.32 -13.56 -7.29
N MET A 115 -8.86 -14.08 -6.20
CA MET A 115 -8.76 -15.50 -5.82
C MET A 115 -9.51 -16.43 -6.80
N GLN A 116 -10.62 -15.97 -7.38
CA GLN A 116 -11.31 -16.72 -8.46
C GLN A 116 -10.42 -16.91 -9.69
N GLN A 117 -9.58 -15.92 -10.01
CA GLN A 117 -8.60 -15.99 -11.10
C GLN A 117 -7.37 -16.82 -10.74
N HIS A 118 -7.08 -17.00 -9.44
CA HIS A 118 -5.91 -17.66 -8.91
C HIS A 118 -6.27 -18.65 -7.78
N PRO A 119 -6.88 -19.80 -8.09
CA PRO A 119 -7.46 -20.72 -7.09
C PRO A 119 -6.46 -21.38 -6.16
N GLN A 120 -5.17 -21.37 -6.49
CA GLN A 120 -4.09 -21.92 -5.65
C GLN A 120 -3.53 -20.89 -4.64
N LEU A 121 -4.05 -19.65 -4.64
CA LEU A 121 -3.66 -18.65 -3.67
C LEU A 121 -4.49 -18.75 -2.38
N GLN A 122 -3.81 -18.54 -1.27
CA GLN A 122 -4.41 -18.34 0.03
C GLN A 122 -4.15 -16.91 0.50
N ILE A 123 -5.18 -16.23 1.00
CA ILE A 123 -5.03 -14.87 1.52
C ILE A 123 -5.39 -14.86 3.01
N ASP A 124 -4.45 -14.36 3.81
CA ASP A 124 -4.62 -14.10 5.23
C ASP A 124 -4.81 -12.58 5.41
N LEU A 125 -6.07 -12.15 5.61
CA LEU A 125 -6.46 -10.74 5.66
C LEU A 125 -6.63 -10.28 7.10
N GLY A 126 -5.72 -9.43 7.60
CA GLY A 126 -5.85 -8.70 8.86
C GLY A 126 -6.51 -7.34 8.66
N CYS A 127 -7.54 -7.02 9.44
CA CYS A 127 -8.22 -5.73 9.41
C CYS A 127 -8.11 -5.04 10.77
N GLU A 128 -7.29 -3.99 10.86
CA GLU A 128 -7.05 -3.23 12.09
C GLU A 128 -6.92 -1.74 11.77
N ASP A 129 -7.57 -0.86 12.58
CA ASP A 129 -7.45 0.60 12.42
C ASP A 129 -6.19 1.15 13.12
N ALA A 130 -5.58 0.38 14.02
CA ALA A 130 -4.30 0.71 14.63
C ALA A 130 -3.13 0.51 13.64
N TYR A 131 -2.04 1.24 13.87
CA TYR A 131 -0.82 1.08 13.09
C TYR A 131 -0.19 -0.28 13.39
N VAL A 132 -0.02 -1.09 12.35
CA VAL A 132 0.55 -2.43 12.44
C VAL A 132 2.03 -2.38 12.05
N ASP A 133 2.89 -2.97 12.87
CA ASP A 133 4.27 -3.27 12.47
C ASP A 133 4.25 -4.45 11.50
N LEU A 134 4.53 -4.15 10.23
CA LEU A 134 4.47 -5.14 9.14
C LEU A 134 5.52 -6.22 9.29
N VAL A 135 6.71 -5.86 9.78
CA VAL A 135 7.84 -6.79 9.93
C VAL A 135 7.56 -7.75 11.08
N ALA A 136 7.18 -7.23 12.25
CA ALA A 136 6.90 -8.04 13.44
C ALA A 136 5.72 -9.02 13.23
N LYS A 137 4.70 -8.62 12.45
CA LYS A 137 3.53 -9.47 12.15
C LYS A 137 3.72 -10.32 10.88
N GLY A 138 4.85 -10.26 10.19
CA GLY A 138 5.12 -11.02 8.97
C GLY A 138 4.13 -10.71 7.85
N VAL A 139 3.70 -9.46 7.72
CA VAL A 139 2.77 -9.00 6.69
C VAL A 139 3.52 -8.80 5.37
N ASP A 140 3.04 -9.38 4.27
CA ASP A 140 3.64 -9.25 2.95
C ASP A 140 3.29 -7.93 2.27
N LEU A 141 2.05 -7.45 2.49
CA LEU A 141 1.49 -6.24 1.88
C LEU A 141 0.53 -5.56 2.85
N SER A 142 0.61 -4.24 2.97
CA SER A 142 -0.41 -3.46 3.69
C SER A 142 -1.03 -2.41 2.76
N LEU A 143 -2.35 -2.30 2.77
CA LEU A 143 -3.06 -1.22 2.09
C LEU A 143 -3.35 -0.09 3.09
N ARG A 144 -2.79 1.07 2.80
CA ARG A 144 -2.90 2.24 3.68
C ARG A 144 -3.52 3.43 2.95
N LEU A 145 -4.31 4.19 3.68
CA LEU A 145 -5.02 5.38 3.21
C LEU A 145 -4.41 6.62 3.85
N GLY A 146 -4.18 7.66 3.05
CA GLY A 146 -3.67 8.94 3.49
C GLY A 146 -2.15 9.03 3.56
N ARG A 147 -1.65 9.95 4.40
CA ARG A 147 -0.22 10.19 4.53
C ARG A 147 0.47 9.01 5.21
N LEU A 148 1.52 8.55 4.59
CA LEU A 148 2.41 7.57 5.21
C LEU A 148 3.31 8.32 6.22
N ARG A 149 3.54 7.71 7.39
CA ARG A 149 4.58 8.19 8.30
C ARG A 149 5.94 7.92 7.67
N ASP A 150 6.92 8.77 7.94
CA ASP A 150 8.29 8.53 7.54
C ASP A 150 8.75 7.19 8.11
N SER A 151 9.07 6.26 7.22
CA SER A 151 9.48 4.91 7.57
C SER A 151 10.42 4.37 6.50
N SER A 152 11.22 3.37 6.85
CA SER A 152 12.07 2.62 5.91
C SER A 152 11.27 1.70 4.99
N LEU A 153 9.93 1.68 5.10
CA LEU A 153 9.04 0.84 4.33
C LEU A 153 8.95 1.32 2.88
N ALA A 154 8.85 0.37 1.97
CA ALA A 154 8.58 0.68 0.58
C ALA A 154 7.08 0.98 0.38
N ALA A 155 6.77 1.97 -0.43
CA ALA A 155 5.39 2.31 -0.75
C ALA A 155 5.21 2.54 -2.25
N ARG A 156 4.05 2.10 -2.77
CA ARG A 156 3.58 2.35 -4.13
C ARG A 156 2.17 2.94 -4.04
N ARG A 157 1.94 4.07 -4.68
CA ARG A 157 0.60 4.64 -4.84
C ARG A 157 -0.21 3.77 -5.79
N LEU A 158 -1.42 3.37 -5.37
CA LEU A 158 -2.35 2.55 -6.16
C LEU A 158 -3.52 3.36 -6.72
N GLY A 159 -3.95 4.41 -6.02
CA GLY A 159 -5.10 5.21 -6.42
C GLY A 159 -5.42 6.31 -5.42
N PHE A 160 -6.62 6.85 -5.53
CA PHE A 160 -7.11 7.95 -4.72
C PHE A 160 -8.50 7.64 -4.14
N ASN A 161 -8.69 7.90 -2.87
CA ASN A 161 -9.94 7.73 -2.13
C ASN A 161 -10.59 9.10 -1.86
N PRO A 162 -11.65 9.48 -2.58
CA PRO A 162 -12.33 10.74 -2.36
C PRO A 162 -13.17 10.70 -1.07
N TRP A 163 -13.34 11.88 -0.46
CA TRP A 163 -14.23 12.08 0.66
C TRP A 163 -15.41 12.93 0.23
N VAL A 164 -16.58 12.67 0.82
CA VAL A 164 -17.83 13.39 0.56
C VAL A 164 -18.46 13.82 1.87
N LEU A 165 -19.07 15.02 1.87
CA LEU A 165 -19.90 15.48 2.97
C LEU A 165 -21.31 14.98 2.75
N VAL A 166 -21.94 14.39 3.77
CA VAL A 166 -23.24 13.75 3.65
C VAL A 166 -24.15 14.05 4.84
N GLY A 167 -25.45 14.03 4.59
CA GLY A 167 -26.49 14.15 5.60
C GLY A 167 -27.75 13.39 5.19
N ALA A 168 -28.57 12.94 6.15
CA ALA A 168 -29.85 12.32 5.86
C ALA A 168 -30.91 13.39 5.50
N PRO A 169 -31.81 13.12 4.51
CA PRO A 169 -32.88 14.06 4.12
C PRO A 169 -33.73 14.52 5.30
N GLY A 170 -34.04 13.61 6.23
CA GLY A 170 -34.82 13.94 7.43
C GLY A 170 -34.14 14.95 8.36
N TYR A 171 -32.82 14.83 8.53
CA TYR A 171 -32.02 15.82 9.26
C TYR A 171 -32.04 17.18 8.59
N LEU A 172 -31.78 17.21 7.28
CA LEU A 172 -31.70 18.44 6.49
C LEU A 172 -33.03 19.18 6.42
N LYS A 173 -34.16 18.45 6.43
CA LYS A 173 -35.49 19.04 6.49
C LYS A 173 -35.71 19.80 7.81
N ARG A 174 -35.15 19.32 8.92
CA ARG A 174 -35.28 19.98 10.26
C ARG A 174 -34.26 21.07 10.47
N ALA A 175 -33.02 20.85 10.10
CA ALA A 175 -31.87 21.71 10.46
C ALA A 175 -31.44 22.64 9.31
N GLY A 176 -32.06 22.54 8.12
CA GLY A 176 -31.61 23.21 6.92
C GLY A 176 -30.54 22.48 6.15
N THR A 177 -30.33 22.89 4.90
CA THR A 177 -29.27 22.33 4.04
C THR A 177 -28.16 23.36 3.88
N PRO A 178 -26.93 23.09 4.34
CA PRO A 178 -25.83 24.03 4.24
C PRO A 178 -25.45 24.24 2.76
N ARG A 179 -25.28 25.51 2.37
CA ARG A 179 -24.88 25.92 1.01
C ARG A 179 -23.43 26.37 0.94
N ARG A 180 -22.81 26.67 2.09
CA ARG A 180 -21.40 27.08 2.24
C ARG A 180 -20.75 26.33 3.39
N PRO A 181 -19.44 26.11 3.37
CA PRO A 181 -18.73 25.44 4.45
C PRO A 181 -18.92 26.07 5.83
N GLU A 182 -18.98 27.39 5.91
CA GLU A 182 -19.12 28.16 7.16
C GLU A 182 -20.44 27.86 7.90
N GLU A 183 -21.46 27.47 7.16
CA GLU A 183 -22.77 27.12 7.72
C GLU A 183 -22.73 25.84 8.54
N LEU A 184 -21.69 24.98 8.35
CA LEU A 184 -21.48 23.78 9.15
C LEU A 184 -21.29 24.08 10.64
N ALA A 185 -20.85 25.29 11.02
CA ALA A 185 -20.77 25.72 12.41
C ALA A 185 -22.13 25.73 13.14
N ARG A 186 -23.24 25.74 12.39
CA ARG A 186 -24.60 25.70 12.93
C ARG A 186 -25.24 24.32 12.89
N HIS A 187 -24.51 23.33 12.36
CA HIS A 187 -24.99 21.94 12.25
C HIS A 187 -24.35 21.05 13.28
N ASN A 188 -25.03 19.96 13.64
CA ASN A 188 -24.41 18.86 14.37
C ASN A 188 -23.52 18.06 13.40
N VAL A 189 -22.20 18.19 13.52
CA VAL A 189 -21.24 17.54 12.64
C VAL A 189 -20.59 16.36 13.36
N LEU A 190 -20.80 15.18 12.83
CA LEU A 190 -20.27 13.93 13.38
C LEU A 190 -18.83 13.73 12.85
N VAL A 191 -17.86 13.67 13.76
CA VAL A 191 -16.45 13.78 13.41
C VAL A 191 -15.72 12.44 13.41
N TYR A 192 -15.05 12.13 12.29
CA TYR A 192 -14.09 11.02 12.23
C TYR A 192 -12.75 11.46 12.83
N SER A 193 -12.49 11.05 14.07
CA SER A 193 -11.37 11.53 14.89
C SER A 193 -9.99 11.19 14.33
N THR A 194 -9.88 10.13 13.50
CA THR A 194 -8.60 9.69 12.91
C THR A 194 -8.08 10.66 11.84
N VAL A 195 -8.99 11.33 11.10
CA VAL A 195 -8.62 12.23 9.98
C VAL A 195 -8.80 13.70 10.36
N PHE A 196 -9.74 13.99 11.25
CA PHE A 196 -10.04 15.35 11.70
C PHE A 196 -9.84 15.50 13.21
N PRO A 197 -8.58 15.44 13.71
CA PRO A 197 -8.30 15.43 15.15
C PRO A 197 -8.69 16.76 15.84
N GLU A 198 -8.64 17.89 15.11
CA GLU A 198 -8.90 19.23 15.63
C GLU A 198 -10.33 19.73 15.34
N ASP A 199 -11.24 18.84 14.93
CA ASP A 199 -12.60 19.21 14.52
C ASP A 199 -12.66 20.29 13.45
N THR A 200 -11.67 20.30 12.55
CA THR A 200 -11.57 21.28 11.48
C THR A 200 -11.70 20.58 10.13
N PHE A 201 -12.71 20.94 9.37
CA PHE A 201 -12.87 20.52 7.99
C PHE A 201 -12.28 21.57 7.06
N THR A 202 -11.40 21.13 6.18
CA THR A 202 -10.80 21.97 5.16
C THR A 202 -11.37 21.58 3.80
N PHE A 203 -11.89 22.54 3.09
CA PHE A 203 -12.46 22.39 1.75
C PHE A 203 -11.59 23.10 0.73
N GLU A 204 -11.59 22.60 -0.51
CA GLU A 204 -11.01 23.26 -1.67
C GLU A 204 -12.13 23.65 -2.63
N HIS A 205 -12.11 24.91 -3.09
CA HIS A 205 -13.06 25.45 -4.06
C HIS A 205 -12.31 26.13 -5.19
N ALA A 206 -12.70 25.87 -6.44
CA ALA A 206 -11.98 26.32 -7.63
C ALA A 206 -11.75 27.84 -7.70
N ARG A 207 -12.70 28.65 -7.20
CA ARG A 207 -12.61 30.13 -7.22
C ARG A 207 -12.21 30.76 -5.88
N GLN A 208 -12.54 30.11 -4.75
CA GLN A 208 -12.35 30.68 -3.41
C GLN A 208 -11.10 30.12 -2.71
N GLY A 209 -10.44 29.14 -3.34
CA GLY A 209 -9.27 28.48 -2.73
C GLY A 209 -9.65 27.61 -1.54
N ARG A 210 -8.81 27.60 -0.54
CA ARG A 210 -8.90 26.75 0.64
C ARG A 210 -9.73 27.43 1.74
N ILE A 211 -10.75 26.74 2.23
CA ILE A 211 -11.65 27.19 3.29
C ILE A 211 -11.60 26.20 4.44
N SER A 212 -11.24 26.65 5.64
CA SER A 212 -11.21 25.83 6.84
C SER A 212 -12.31 26.26 7.81
N VAL A 213 -13.08 25.30 8.28
CA VAL A 213 -14.21 25.53 9.20
C VAL A 213 -14.06 24.63 10.41
N ARG A 214 -14.05 25.24 11.58
CA ARG A 214 -14.16 24.48 12.82
C ARG A 214 -15.61 24.05 13.01
N VAL A 215 -15.79 22.75 13.23
CA VAL A 215 -17.12 22.14 13.39
C VAL A 215 -17.32 21.67 14.82
N GLN A 216 -18.59 21.53 15.20
CA GLN A 216 -18.99 21.01 16.51
C GLN A 216 -20.02 19.92 16.32
N GLY A 217 -19.99 18.92 17.20
CA GLY A 217 -20.96 17.84 17.10
C GLY A 217 -21.03 16.97 18.34
N SER A 218 -22.10 16.21 18.42
CA SER A 218 -22.41 15.36 19.56
C SER A 218 -21.70 13.99 19.53
N LEU A 219 -21.11 13.60 18.39
CA LEU A 219 -20.44 12.32 18.22
C LEU A 219 -19.08 12.47 17.53
N ARG A 220 -18.06 11.93 18.20
CA ARG A 220 -16.73 11.69 17.63
C ARG A 220 -16.48 10.20 17.66
N SER A 221 -15.97 9.64 16.57
CA SER A 221 -15.67 8.22 16.49
C SER A 221 -14.47 7.96 15.58
N ASN A 222 -13.69 6.95 15.90
CA ASN A 222 -12.68 6.36 15.02
C ASN A 222 -13.25 5.22 14.15
N ASN A 223 -14.57 5.02 14.16
CA ASN A 223 -15.26 3.98 13.40
C ASN A 223 -16.20 4.60 12.36
N LEU A 224 -15.88 4.42 11.09
CA LEU A 224 -16.67 4.97 9.97
C LEU A 224 -18.07 4.35 9.86
N SER A 225 -18.26 3.09 10.30
CA SER A 225 -19.58 2.46 10.25
C SER A 225 -20.52 3.05 11.31
N ALA A 226 -20.00 3.39 12.49
CA ALA A 226 -20.76 4.08 13.52
C ALA A 226 -21.22 5.49 13.07
N LEU A 227 -20.31 6.23 12.42
CA LEU A 227 -20.65 7.55 11.87
C LEU A 227 -21.71 7.45 10.76
N LEU A 228 -21.55 6.50 9.84
CA LEU A 228 -22.56 6.27 8.79
C LEU A 228 -23.92 5.93 9.37
N ALA A 229 -23.99 5.06 10.37
CA ALA A 229 -25.22 4.72 11.07
C ALA A 229 -25.90 5.97 11.67
N ALA A 230 -25.13 6.78 12.41
CA ALA A 230 -25.64 8.00 13.03
C ALA A 230 -26.15 9.03 11.99
N VAL A 231 -25.46 9.17 10.84
CA VAL A 231 -25.93 10.03 9.74
C VAL A 231 -27.26 9.52 9.18
N ARG A 232 -27.40 8.20 8.94
CA ARG A 232 -28.64 7.61 8.43
C ARG A 232 -29.83 7.83 9.35
N GLU A 233 -29.61 7.73 10.64
CA GLU A 233 -30.62 8.02 11.68
C GLU A 233 -30.90 9.51 11.86
N GLY A 234 -30.26 10.39 11.05
CA GLY A 234 -30.52 11.81 11.04
C GLY A 234 -30.00 12.57 12.26
N PHE A 235 -28.89 12.09 12.87
CA PHE A 235 -28.25 12.77 13.99
C PHE A 235 -27.41 13.97 13.54
N GLY A 236 -26.95 14.01 12.28
CA GLY A 236 -26.12 15.13 11.82
C GLY A 236 -25.55 14.94 10.42
N ILE A 237 -24.51 15.72 10.15
CA ILE A 237 -23.72 15.73 8.92
C ILE A 237 -22.38 15.08 9.21
N ALA A 238 -21.84 14.30 8.29
CA ALA A 238 -20.47 13.76 8.39
C ALA A 238 -19.71 13.87 7.09
N ALA A 239 -18.37 13.99 7.21
CA ALA A 239 -17.46 13.71 6.12
C ALA A 239 -17.13 12.20 6.12
N LEU A 240 -17.37 11.51 5.02
CA LEU A 240 -17.14 10.09 4.86
C LEU A 240 -16.37 9.80 3.58
N PRO A 241 -15.52 8.73 3.56
CA PRO A 241 -14.94 8.23 2.33
C PRO A 241 -16.03 7.81 1.33
N GLY A 242 -15.78 8.04 0.04
CA GLY A 242 -16.73 7.68 -1.02
C GLY A 242 -17.19 6.22 -0.94
N TYR A 243 -16.27 5.27 -0.69
CA TYR A 243 -16.59 3.84 -0.56
C TYR A 243 -17.47 3.49 0.66
N VAL A 244 -17.47 4.34 1.69
CA VAL A 244 -18.36 4.17 2.85
C VAL A 244 -19.77 4.64 2.53
N ALA A 245 -19.88 5.78 1.84
CA ALA A 245 -21.13 6.44 1.53
C ALA A 245 -21.87 5.85 0.32
N ALA A 246 -21.16 5.24 -0.64
CA ALA A 246 -21.67 4.88 -1.97
C ALA A 246 -23.00 4.12 -1.96
N ASN A 247 -23.12 3.04 -1.18
CA ASN A 247 -24.34 2.23 -1.15
C ASN A 247 -25.55 2.98 -0.57
N THR A 248 -25.31 3.79 0.45
CA THR A 248 -26.34 4.57 1.15
C THR A 248 -26.80 5.76 0.31
N LEU A 249 -25.87 6.36 -0.45
CA LEU A 249 -26.17 7.38 -1.46
C LEU A 249 -27.02 6.81 -2.61
N ALA A 250 -26.65 5.62 -3.12
CA ALA A 250 -27.41 4.95 -4.19
C ALA A 250 -28.86 4.63 -3.78
N ARG A 251 -29.08 4.35 -2.48
CA ARG A 251 -30.43 4.12 -1.91
C ARG A 251 -31.14 5.41 -1.50
N ARG A 252 -30.52 6.59 -1.68
CA ARG A 252 -31.03 7.89 -1.27
C ARG A 252 -31.35 8.02 0.23
N GLU A 253 -30.74 7.18 1.07
CA GLU A 253 -30.88 7.27 2.53
C GLU A 253 -30.08 8.46 3.08
N ILE A 254 -29.02 8.85 2.38
CA ILE A 254 -28.24 10.07 2.60
C ILE A 254 -28.02 10.80 1.27
N VAL A 255 -27.70 12.08 1.32
CA VAL A 255 -27.40 12.91 0.15
C VAL A 255 -26.07 13.62 0.34
N THR A 256 -25.39 13.91 -0.77
CA THR A 256 -24.17 14.73 -0.76
C THR A 256 -24.49 16.20 -0.55
N LEU A 257 -23.62 16.86 0.19
CA LEU A 257 -23.73 18.28 0.53
C LEU A 257 -22.52 19.01 -0.05
N LEU A 258 -22.67 20.30 -0.29
CA LEU A 258 -21.63 21.22 -0.75
C LEU A 258 -20.89 20.69 -2.01
N PRO A 259 -21.58 20.36 -3.11
CA PRO A 259 -20.97 19.68 -4.26
C PRO A 259 -19.86 20.49 -4.95
N GLY A 260 -19.78 21.80 -4.73
CA GLY A 260 -18.70 22.66 -5.25
C GLY A 260 -17.47 22.76 -4.34
N PHE A 261 -17.49 22.14 -3.17
CA PHE A 261 -16.46 22.24 -2.15
C PHE A 261 -15.88 20.83 -1.89
N ALA A 262 -14.69 20.59 -2.43
CA ALA A 262 -14.03 19.29 -2.29
C ALA A 262 -13.37 19.15 -0.91
N LEU A 263 -13.64 18.03 -0.24
CA LEU A 263 -12.85 17.61 0.92
C LEU A 263 -11.54 17.00 0.44
N PRO A 264 -10.43 17.15 1.19
CA PRO A 264 -9.18 16.49 0.86
C PRO A 264 -9.38 14.99 0.92
N GLY A 265 -9.05 14.34 -0.18
CA GLY A 265 -9.07 12.88 -0.25
C GLY A 265 -7.78 12.28 0.29
N GLN A 266 -7.67 10.98 0.13
CA GLN A 266 -6.54 10.20 0.61
C GLN A 266 -5.95 9.36 -0.52
N ASP A 267 -4.64 9.37 -0.69
CA ASP A 267 -3.99 8.40 -1.56
C ASP A 267 -4.12 7.00 -0.95
N ILE A 268 -4.29 6.00 -1.82
CA ILE A 268 -4.27 4.59 -1.48
C ILE A 268 -2.87 4.09 -1.79
N HIS A 269 -2.21 3.51 -0.80
CA HIS A 269 -0.85 3.00 -0.94
C HIS A 269 -0.78 1.50 -0.65
N ALA A 270 -0.04 0.77 -1.48
CA ALA A 270 0.54 -0.51 -1.15
C ALA A 270 1.85 -0.26 -0.40
N VAL A 271 1.99 -0.81 0.79
CA VAL A 271 3.16 -0.67 1.65
C VAL A 271 3.75 -2.04 1.92
N TYR A 272 5.06 -2.17 1.73
CA TYR A 272 5.80 -3.42 1.83
C TYR A 272 6.84 -3.33 2.97
N PRO A 273 7.14 -4.45 3.66
CA PRO A 273 8.19 -4.49 4.68
C PRO A 273 9.57 -4.12 4.12
N SER A 274 9.83 -4.44 2.85
CA SER A 274 11.08 -4.16 2.15
C SER A 274 10.80 -3.97 0.66
N ARG A 275 11.63 -3.17 -0.03
CA ARG A 275 11.65 -3.11 -1.50
C ARG A 275 12.30 -4.34 -2.12
N ARG A 276 13.14 -5.05 -1.36
CA ARG A 276 13.87 -6.24 -1.82
C ARG A 276 12.97 -7.46 -1.68
N LEU A 277 12.86 -8.24 -2.76
CA LEU A 277 12.21 -9.56 -2.78
C LEU A 277 10.68 -9.57 -2.56
N VAL A 278 9.95 -8.61 -3.14
CA VAL A 278 8.49 -8.73 -3.22
C VAL A 278 8.15 -9.91 -4.13
N SER A 279 7.44 -10.91 -3.60
CA SER A 279 7.11 -12.12 -4.38
C SER A 279 6.17 -11.81 -5.56
N ALA A 280 6.26 -12.61 -6.64
CA ALA A 280 5.43 -12.45 -7.84
C ALA A 280 3.92 -12.41 -7.52
N ARG A 281 3.44 -13.22 -6.56
CA ARG A 281 2.04 -13.22 -6.13
C ARG A 281 1.60 -11.91 -5.47
N VAL A 282 2.49 -11.29 -4.68
CA VAL A 282 2.22 -10.00 -4.02
C VAL A 282 2.23 -8.86 -5.04
N ASN A 283 3.17 -8.86 -5.98
CA ASN A 283 3.21 -7.89 -7.08
C ASN A 283 1.95 -8.00 -7.97
N ALA A 284 1.55 -9.22 -8.34
CA ALA A 284 0.34 -9.45 -9.14
C ALA A 284 -0.93 -8.94 -8.44
N LEU A 285 -1.05 -9.14 -7.12
CA LEU A 285 -2.14 -8.59 -6.33
C LEU A 285 -2.11 -7.06 -6.31
N ALA A 286 -0.94 -6.45 -6.10
CA ALA A 286 -0.80 -5.00 -6.10
C ALA A 286 -1.11 -4.38 -7.47
N ASP A 287 -0.73 -5.04 -8.56
CA ASP A 287 -1.05 -4.61 -9.93
C ASP A 287 -2.55 -4.76 -10.24
N PHE A 288 -3.17 -5.84 -9.78
CA PHE A 288 -4.62 -6.00 -9.87
C PHE A 288 -5.33 -4.85 -9.14
N LEU A 289 -4.99 -4.60 -7.88
CA LEU A 289 -5.58 -3.51 -7.09
C LEU A 289 -5.32 -2.12 -7.70
N ALA A 290 -4.13 -1.88 -8.28
CA ALA A 290 -3.84 -0.63 -8.97
C ALA A 290 -4.75 -0.39 -10.18
N ARG A 291 -5.07 -1.44 -10.96
CA ARG A 291 -6.03 -1.35 -12.07
C ARG A 291 -7.44 -1.05 -11.57
N GLU A 292 -7.87 -1.70 -10.49
CA GLU A 292 -9.20 -1.46 -9.90
C GLU A 292 -9.36 -0.03 -9.36
N PHE A 293 -8.29 0.55 -8.78
CA PHE A 293 -8.30 1.91 -8.22
C PHE A 293 -7.93 3.02 -9.22
N ALA A 294 -7.65 2.69 -10.49
CA ALA A 294 -7.25 3.66 -11.49
C ALA A 294 -8.35 4.67 -11.86
N ALA A 295 -9.61 4.24 -11.86
CA ALA A 295 -10.74 5.10 -12.20
C ALA A 295 -11.12 6.02 -11.03
N PRO A 296 -11.49 7.30 -11.27
CA PRO A 296 -11.88 8.23 -10.20
C PRO A 296 -13.10 7.78 -9.39
N ASP A 297 -13.99 6.99 -10.03
CA ASP A 297 -15.25 6.49 -9.50
C ASP A 297 -15.17 5.00 -9.09
N TRP A 298 -13.98 4.45 -8.92
CA TRP A 298 -13.74 3.04 -8.61
C TRP A 298 -14.62 2.53 -7.45
N TYR A 299 -14.87 3.35 -6.43
CA TYR A 299 -15.67 2.99 -5.26
C TYR A 299 -17.14 2.74 -5.56
N GLN A 300 -17.65 3.18 -6.71
CA GLN A 300 -19.01 2.88 -7.18
C GLN A 300 -19.10 1.52 -7.88
N ARG A 301 -17.96 0.99 -8.36
CA ARG A 301 -17.85 -0.24 -9.15
C ARG A 301 -17.52 -1.47 -8.31
N ILE A 302 -17.15 -1.29 -7.03
CA ILE A 302 -16.79 -2.41 -6.15
C ILE A 302 -17.99 -3.37 -6.04
N PRO A 303 -17.78 -4.69 -6.27
CA PRO A 303 -18.82 -5.69 -6.12
C PRO A 303 -19.43 -5.64 -4.72
N ARG A 304 -20.74 -5.71 -4.65
CA ARG A 304 -21.44 -5.73 -3.36
C ARG A 304 -21.36 -7.13 -2.80
N LEU A 305 -20.79 -7.28 -1.62
CA LEU A 305 -21.01 -8.49 -0.83
C LEU A 305 -22.49 -8.56 -0.47
N ALA A 306 -23.06 -9.75 -0.54
CA ALA A 306 -24.45 -9.97 -0.09
C ALA A 306 -24.60 -9.39 1.33
N ALA A 307 -25.67 -8.64 1.56
CA ALA A 307 -25.93 -8.05 2.87
C ALA A 307 -26.10 -9.18 3.89
N SER A 308 -25.22 -9.24 4.85
CA SER A 308 -25.43 -9.98 6.09
C SER A 308 -26.18 -9.09 7.07
#